data_f68d37dbe717fb9125c2a208a33a69f8
#
_entry.id   f68d37dbe717fb9125c2a208a33a69f8
#
_cell.length_a   1.000
_cell.length_b   1.000
_cell.length_c   1.000
_cell.angle_alpha   90.00
_cell.angle_beta   90.00
_cell.angle_gamma   90.00
#
_symmetry.space_group_name_H-M   'P 1'
#
loop_
_entity.id
_entity.type
_entity.pdbx_description
1 polymer ?
#
loop_
_entity_poly.entity_id
_entity_poly.type
_entity_poly.pdbx_seq_one_letter_code
_entity_poly.pdbx_strand_id
1 'polypeptide(L)'
;MQRLGEEGLIRVFGVAGYKNAGKTTLIVDLVRELTRRGWRVGTIKHAHHSFDIDHPGKDSYLHREAGATEVIVASASRWAHIRELADQPPASLDELLGHMGPLDLVL
;
A
#
# COMPACT_ATOMS: atom_id res chain seq x y z
N MET A 1 -11.26 -1.40 -14.68
CA MET A 1 -10.10 -0.51 -14.57
C MET A 1 -10.45 0.69 -13.72
N GLN A 2 -9.48 1.18 -12.97
CA GLN A 2 -9.63 2.30 -12.04
C GLN A 2 -8.77 3.47 -12.50
N ARG A 3 -9.14 4.69 -12.09
CA ARG A 3 -8.28 5.84 -12.32
C ARG A 3 -7.22 5.95 -11.25
N LEU A 4 -6.01 6.29 -11.67
CA LEU A 4 -4.91 6.57 -10.78
C LEU A 4 -4.70 8.09 -10.73
N GLY A 5 -5.26 8.74 -9.71
CA GLY A 5 -5.24 10.20 -9.63
C GLY A 5 -5.89 10.82 -10.87
N GLU A 6 -5.23 11.80 -11.48
CA GLU A 6 -5.70 12.45 -12.70
C GLU A 6 -5.00 11.92 -13.95
N GLU A 7 -4.15 10.93 -13.84
CA GLU A 7 -3.24 10.51 -14.91
C GLU A 7 -3.77 9.40 -15.80
N GLY A 8 -5.07 9.09 -15.74
CA GLY A 8 -5.68 8.12 -16.60
C GLY A 8 -6.06 6.84 -15.90
N LEU A 9 -6.24 5.78 -16.68
CA LEU A 9 -6.74 4.50 -16.19
C LEU A 9 -5.60 3.57 -15.84
N ILE A 10 -5.81 2.78 -14.79
CA ILE A 10 -4.88 1.74 -14.39
C ILE A 10 -5.64 0.43 -14.26
N ARG A 11 -4.99 -0.67 -14.55
CA ARG A 11 -5.55 -2.00 -14.37
C ARG A 11 -5.43 -2.40 -12.92
N VAL A 12 -6.56 -2.81 -12.34
CA VAL A 12 -6.60 -3.25 -10.94
C VAL A 12 -7.20 -4.65 -10.92
N PHE A 13 -6.48 -5.58 -10.29
CA PHE A 13 -6.94 -6.96 -10.13
C PHE A 13 -6.91 -7.32 -8.66
N GLY A 14 -8.04 -7.77 -8.15
CA GLY A 14 -8.14 -8.25 -6.80
C GLY A 14 -7.75 -9.72 -6.69
N VAL A 15 -7.06 -10.07 -5.62
CA VAL A 15 -6.78 -11.46 -5.26
C VAL A 15 -7.43 -11.71 -3.91
N ALA A 16 -8.39 -12.62 -3.87
CA ALA A 16 -9.14 -12.93 -2.67
C ALA A 16 -8.94 -14.39 -2.27
N GLY A 17 -9.10 -14.65 -0.98
CA GLY A 17 -8.99 -16.00 -0.43
C GLY A 17 -8.89 -15.94 1.07
N TYR A 18 -9.03 -17.11 1.69
CA TYR A 18 -8.90 -17.21 3.12
C TYR A 18 -7.44 -17.14 3.54
N LYS A 19 -7.23 -16.79 4.81
CA LYS A 19 -5.90 -16.84 5.42
C LYS A 19 -5.29 -18.24 5.18
N ASN A 20 -4.03 -18.27 4.80
CA ASN A 20 -3.28 -19.50 4.48
C ASN A 20 -3.75 -20.21 3.20
N ALA A 21 -4.44 -19.49 2.31
CA ALA A 21 -4.88 -20.05 1.03
C ALA A 21 -3.85 -19.85 -0.09
N GLY A 22 -2.63 -19.39 0.24
CA GLY A 22 -1.57 -19.20 -0.75
C GLY A 22 -1.60 -17.86 -1.48
N LYS A 23 -2.38 -16.90 -1.02
CA LYS A 23 -2.48 -15.58 -1.67
C LYS A 23 -1.13 -14.87 -1.75
N THR A 24 -0.36 -14.90 -0.68
CA THR A 24 0.95 -14.23 -0.64
C THR A 24 1.88 -14.81 -1.68
N THR A 25 1.93 -16.13 -1.79
CA THR A 25 2.76 -16.81 -2.79
C THR A 25 2.32 -16.43 -4.21
N LEU A 26 1.02 -16.45 -4.46
CA LEU A 26 0.49 -16.07 -5.77
C LEU A 26 0.85 -14.64 -6.12
N ILE A 27 0.66 -13.69 -5.22
CA ILE A 27 0.96 -12.29 -5.48
C ILE A 27 2.45 -12.08 -5.71
N VAL A 28 3.31 -12.72 -4.90
CA VAL A 28 4.76 -12.62 -5.08
C VAL A 28 5.15 -13.14 -6.48
N ASP A 29 4.60 -14.27 -6.89
CA ASP A 29 4.89 -14.84 -8.20
C ASP A 29 4.40 -13.94 -9.33
N LEU A 30 3.21 -13.35 -9.18
CA LEU A 30 2.67 -12.42 -10.17
C LEU A 30 3.52 -11.15 -10.27
N VAL A 31 3.90 -10.56 -9.14
CA VAL A 31 4.75 -9.37 -9.13
C VAL A 31 6.07 -9.66 -9.82
N ARG A 32 6.69 -10.80 -9.49
CA ARG A 32 7.97 -11.19 -10.09
C ARG A 32 7.85 -11.35 -11.60
N GLU A 33 6.84 -12.08 -12.06
CA GLU A 33 6.64 -12.33 -13.49
C GLU A 33 6.31 -11.06 -14.27
N LEU A 34 5.42 -10.23 -13.74
CA LEU A 34 5.05 -8.99 -14.41
C LEU A 34 6.19 -7.99 -14.45
N THR A 35 6.96 -7.91 -13.35
CA THR A 35 8.14 -7.05 -13.30
C THR A 35 9.19 -7.51 -14.31
N ARG A 36 9.37 -8.83 -14.43
CA ARG A 36 10.28 -9.41 -15.42
C ARG A 36 9.88 -9.03 -16.83
N ARG A 37 8.59 -8.88 -17.10
CA ARG A 37 8.07 -8.46 -18.41
C ARG A 37 8.10 -6.95 -18.64
N GLY A 38 8.63 -6.20 -17.68
CA GLY A 38 8.79 -4.76 -17.81
C GLY A 38 7.60 -3.94 -17.33
N TRP A 39 6.63 -4.56 -16.65
CA TRP A 39 5.48 -3.84 -16.12
C TRP A 39 5.82 -3.18 -14.78
N ARG A 40 5.29 -1.98 -14.59
CA ARG A 40 5.40 -1.30 -13.29
C ARG A 40 4.20 -1.72 -12.45
N VAL A 41 4.47 -2.46 -11.38
CA VAL A 41 3.43 -3.10 -10.56
C VAL A 41 3.40 -2.48 -9.18
N GLY A 42 2.23 -2.09 -8.73
CA GLY A 42 1.99 -1.70 -7.34
C GLY A 42 1.12 -2.75 -6.66
N THR A 43 1.17 -2.78 -5.34
CA THR A 43 0.31 -3.67 -4.57
C THR A 43 -0.38 -2.90 -3.45
N ILE A 44 -1.61 -3.31 -3.16
CA ILE A 44 -2.35 -2.82 -2.00
C ILE A 44 -2.75 -4.04 -1.19
N LYS A 45 -2.37 -4.03 0.08
CA LYS A 45 -2.76 -5.08 1.01
C LYS A 45 -3.72 -4.49 2.03
N HIS A 46 -4.90 -5.08 2.14
CA HIS A 46 -5.84 -4.70 3.18
C HIS A 46 -5.56 -5.53 4.43
N ALA A 47 -5.27 -4.85 5.52
CA ALA A 47 -5.05 -5.50 6.82
C ALA A 47 -6.32 -5.42 7.65
N HIS A 48 -6.77 -6.56 8.18
CA HIS A 48 -7.99 -6.65 9.00
C HIS A 48 -7.78 -6.18 10.43
N HIS A 49 -6.54 -6.13 10.87
CA HIS A 49 -6.18 -5.71 12.22
C HIS A 49 -5.19 -4.56 12.15
N SER A 50 -5.06 -3.85 13.26
CA SER A 50 -4.03 -2.82 13.38
C SER A 50 -2.66 -3.42 13.06
N PHE A 51 -1.83 -2.64 12.39
CA PHE A 51 -0.48 -3.07 12.06
C PHE A 51 0.48 -1.89 12.25
N ASP A 52 1.74 -2.21 12.49
CA ASP A 52 2.80 -1.23 12.56
C ASP A 52 3.80 -1.49 11.44
N ILE A 53 4.07 -0.45 10.64
CA ILE A 53 5.10 -0.50 9.61
C ILE A 53 6.47 -0.24 10.24
N ASP A 54 6.50 0.62 11.24
CA ASP A 54 7.70 0.96 11.99
C ASP A 54 7.80 0.13 13.27
N HIS A 55 8.99 0.05 13.82
CA HIS A 55 9.25 -0.74 15.02
C HIS A 55 9.10 0.11 16.28
N PRO A 56 8.64 -0.49 17.39
CA PRO A 56 8.62 0.21 18.67
C PRO A 56 10.00 0.79 19.02
N GLY A 57 10.02 2.03 19.50
CA GLY A 57 11.25 2.72 19.85
C GLY A 57 11.92 3.48 18.74
N LYS A 58 11.48 3.35 17.48
CA LYS A 58 11.96 4.17 16.39
C LYS A 58 11.27 5.54 16.40
N ASP A 59 11.93 6.55 15.85
CA ASP A 59 11.41 7.93 15.91
C ASP A 59 10.00 8.05 15.34
N SER A 60 9.74 7.43 14.17
CA SER A 60 8.42 7.50 13.56
C SER A 60 7.34 6.87 14.45
N TYR A 61 7.66 5.75 15.09
CA TYR A 61 6.76 5.11 16.03
C TYR A 61 6.49 6.03 17.23
N LEU A 62 7.54 6.64 17.78
CA LEU A 62 7.42 7.54 18.93
C LEU A 62 6.60 8.79 18.55
N HIS A 63 6.75 9.31 17.33
CA HIS A 63 5.94 10.44 16.88
C HIS A 63 4.45 10.08 16.90
N ARG A 64 4.09 8.89 16.41
CA ARG A 64 2.70 8.43 16.41
C ARG A 64 2.17 8.22 17.84
N GLU A 65 2.98 7.61 18.70
CA GLU A 65 2.60 7.41 20.09
C GLU A 65 2.39 8.73 20.82
N ALA A 66 3.12 9.77 20.44
CA ALA A 66 2.96 11.09 21.02
C ALA A 66 1.75 11.86 20.48
N GLY A 67 1.07 11.32 19.46
CA GLY A 67 -0.17 11.91 18.94
C GLY A 67 -0.07 12.54 17.57
N ALA A 68 1.03 12.34 16.83
CA ALA A 68 1.13 12.83 15.46
C ALA A 68 0.06 12.15 14.60
N THR A 69 -0.67 12.95 13.83
CA THR A 69 -1.72 12.42 12.95
C THR A 69 -1.16 11.84 11.67
N GLU A 70 0.00 12.31 11.24
CA GLU A 70 0.67 11.81 10.04
C GLU A 70 2.17 11.85 10.27
N VAL A 71 2.87 10.86 9.71
CA VAL A 71 4.32 10.78 9.74
C VAL A 71 4.83 10.37 8.36
N ILE A 72 5.84 11.05 7.87
CA ILE A 72 6.55 10.63 6.66
C ILE A 72 7.98 10.26 7.05
N VAL A 73 8.40 9.07 6.63
CA VAL A 73 9.77 8.62 6.79
C VAL A 73 10.38 8.55 5.39
N ALA A 74 11.51 9.21 5.18
CA ALA A 74 12.07 9.32 3.85
C ALA A 74 13.58 9.05 3.85
N SER A 75 14.04 8.39 2.80
CA SER A 75 15.46 8.21 2.51
C SER A 75 15.68 8.49 1.02
N ALA A 76 16.93 8.35 0.57
CA ALA A 76 17.24 8.55 -0.85
C ALA A 76 16.58 7.48 -1.75
N SER A 77 16.29 6.30 -1.21
CA SER A 77 15.79 5.18 -2.00
C SER A 77 14.29 4.94 -1.87
N ARG A 78 13.66 5.41 -0.78
CA ARG A 78 12.23 5.20 -0.57
C ARG A 78 11.68 6.12 0.50
N TRP A 79 10.36 6.27 0.51
CA TRP A 79 9.68 6.96 1.58
C TRP A 79 8.37 6.24 1.89
N ALA A 80 7.88 6.44 3.12
CA ALA A 80 6.61 5.90 3.57
C ALA A 80 5.81 7.00 4.25
N HIS A 81 4.51 6.98 4.04
CA HIS A 81 3.57 7.91 4.65
C HIS A 81 2.58 7.13 5.51
N ILE A 82 2.53 7.44 6.78
CA ILE A 82 1.63 6.80 7.73
C ILE A 82 0.61 7.84 8.17
N ARG A 83 -0.67 7.52 8.00
CA ARG A 83 -1.77 8.36 8.46
C ARG A 83 -2.58 7.61 9.50
N GLU A 84 -2.75 8.23 10.67
CA GLU A 84 -3.60 7.70 11.71
C GLU A 84 -5.03 8.16 11.45
N LEU A 85 -5.96 7.22 11.33
CA LEU A 85 -7.33 7.54 10.96
C LEU A 85 -8.20 7.91 12.14
N ALA A 86 -7.85 7.43 13.34
CA ALA A 86 -8.63 7.66 14.56
C ALA A 86 -10.11 7.32 14.32
N ASP A 87 -10.99 8.32 14.37
CA ASP A 87 -12.43 8.13 14.15
C ASP A 87 -12.87 8.29 12.71
N GLN A 88 -11.91 8.55 11.79
CA GLN A 88 -12.24 8.70 10.39
C GLN A 88 -12.53 7.34 9.75
N PRO A 89 -13.39 7.31 8.71
CA PRO A 89 -13.64 6.04 8.02
C PRO A 89 -12.40 5.52 7.33
N PRO A 90 -12.31 4.19 7.12
CA PRO A 90 -11.21 3.62 6.35
C PRO A 90 -11.11 4.22 4.96
N ALA A 91 -9.90 4.31 4.43
CA ALA A 91 -9.69 4.82 3.08
C ALA A 91 -10.33 3.89 2.05
N SER A 92 -11.01 4.48 1.06
CA SER A 92 -11.55 3.72 -0.05
C SER A 92 -10.42 3.28 -0.99
N LEU A 93 -10.73 2.32 -1.87
CA LEU A 93 -9.77 1.89 -2.89
C LEU A 93 -9.36 3.06 -3.78
N ASP A 94 -10.30 3.91 -4.17
CA ASP A 94 -9.99 5.07 -5.00
C ASP A 94 -9.05 6.05 -4.31
N GLU A 95 -9.24 6.28 -3.02
CA GLU A 95 -8.31 7.11 -2.24
C GLU A 95 -6.92 6.50 -2.20
N LEU A 96 -6.84 5.20 -1.95
CA LEU A 96 -5.54 4.51 -1.90
C LEU A 96 -4.84 4.55 -3.25
N LEU A 97 -5.56 4.32 -4.33
CA LEU A 97 -5.00 4.41 -5.67
C LEU A 97 -4.48 5.81 -5.99
N GLY A 98 -5.13 6.84 -5.44
CA GLY A 98 -4.71 8.23 -5.62
C GLY A 98 -3.35 8.56 -5.03
N HIS A 99 -2.86 7.72 -4.12
CA HIS A 99 -1.53 7.89 -3.52
C HIS A 99 -0.42 7.18 -4.29
N MET A 100 -0.78 6.44 -5.33
CA MET A 100 0.21 5.72 -6.14
C MET A 100 0.64 6.53 -7.35
N GLY A 101 1.88 6.37 -7.75
CA GLY A 101 2.42 7.00 -8.95
C GLY A 101 2.01 6.27 -10.23
N PRO A 102 2.61 6.63 -11.37
CA PRO A 102 2.30 5.97 -12.63
C PRO A 102 2.68 4.49 -12.59
N LEU A 103 1.68 3.63 -12.79
CA LEU A 103 1.84 2.18 -12.76
C LEU A 103 1.10 1.57 -13.95
N ASP A 104 1.47 0.34 -14.29
CA ASP A 104 0.77 -0.41 -15.33
C ASP A 104 -0.32 -1.28 -14.72
N LEU A 105 -0.13 -1.71 -13.48
CA LEU A 105 -1.02 -2.65 -12.82
C LEU A 105 -0.94 -2.51 -11.31
N VAL A 106 -2.07 -2.69 -10.64
CA VAL A 106 -2.14 -2.81 -9.18
C VAL A 106 -2.81 -4.15 -8.84
N LEU A 107 -2.19 -4.87 -7.93
CA LEU A 107 -2.71 -6.15 -7.42
C LEU A 107 -3.32 -6.03 -6.03
#